data_cfd139af99424395985e0c20d8c82279
#
_entry.id   cfd139af99424395985e0c20d8c82279
#
_cell.length_a   1.000
_cell.length_b   1.000
_cell.length_c   1.000
_cell.angle_alpha   90.00
_cell.angle_beta   90.00
_cell.angle_gamma   90.00
#
_symmetry.space_group_name_H-M   'P 1'
#
loop_
_entity.id
_entity.type
_entity.pdbx_description
1 polymer ?
#
loop_
_entity_poly.entity_id
_entity_poly.type
_entity_poly.pdbx_seq_one_letter_code
_entity_poly.pdbx_strand_id
1 'polypeptide(L)'
;MPDESQPGQLTSLSLLARARANDQDAWSRLTSLYRPLVAFWCRRARSPAEEVEDVTQEVFAAAAAGLGAFRRDRPGDSFRGWLRGITRNQVLLYFRRNQGRPRPVGGSVALEQVQDLPDLLAEPAEEEAEVSLVYRHAVEQVRGEFEQRTWDIFWRTVIEGISPAAVAEEMHTTPAAVRQAKSRVLRRLKQEMGEVLE
;
A
#
# COMPACT_ATOMS: atom_id res chain seq x y z
N MET A 1 37.71 -1.34 -6.74
CA MET A 1 36.67 -1.90 -5.87
C MET A 1 35.36 -1.52 -6.49
N PRO A 2 34.63 -2.42 -7.17
CA PRO A 2 33.28 -2.08 -7.64
C PRO A 2 32.33 -2.09 -6.46
N ASP A 3 31.55 -1.01 -6.39
CA ASP A 3 30.45 -0.76 -5.49
C ASP A 3 29.41 -1.91 -5.60
N GLU A 4 29.31 -2.71 -4.56
CA GLU A 4 28.22 -3.66 -4.38
C GLU A 4 26.95 -2.89 -4.01
N SER A 5 26.39 -2.15 -4.97
CA SER A 5 25.06 -1.55 -4.89
C SER A 5 24.05 -2.67 -4.68
N GLN A 6 23.48 -2.71 -3.50
CA GLN A 6 22.53 -3.74 -3.06
C GLN A 6 21.35 -3.82 -4.04
N PRO A 7 21.08 -4.98 -4.66
CA PRO A 7 20.03 -5.12 -5.70
C PRO A 7 18.60 -4.93 -5.16
N GLY A 8 18.43 -4.70 -3.87
CA GLY A 8 17.13 -4.50 -3.23
C GLY A 8 16.61 -3.06 -3.23
N GLN A 9 17.51 -2.06 -3.26
CA GLN A 9 17.11 -0.64 -3.27
C GLN A 9 16.72 -0.14 -4.68
N LEU A 10 17.28 -0.72 -5.73
CA LEU A 10 17.00 -0.32 -7.11
C LEU A 10 15.61 -0.71 -7.62
N THR A 11 14.96 -1.71 -7.00
CA THR A 11 13.69 -2.24 -7.50
C THR A 11 12.48 -1.46 -6.97
N SER A 12 12.56 -0.88 -5.79
CA SER A 12 11.48 -0.08 -5.20
C SER A 12 11.39 1.32 -5.82
N LEU A 13 12.53 1.95 -6.08
CA LEU A 13 12.62 3.17 -6.88
C LEU A 13 12.11 2.96 -8.32
N SER A 14 12.07 1.72 -8.81
CA SER A 14 11.65 1.40 -10.17
C SER A 14 10.13 1.53 -10.36
N LEU A 15 9.29 1.20 -9.38
CA LEU A 15 7.82 1.28 -9.52
C LEU A 15 7.36 2.74 -9.63
N LEU A 16 7.82 3.61 -8.71
CA LEU A 16 7.53 5.05 -8.78
C LEU A 16 8.14 5.71 -10.02
N ALA A 17 9.37 5.35 -10.41
CA ALA A 17 10.01 5.86 -11.61
C ALA A 17 9.24 5.47 -12.88
N ARG A 18 8.80 4.21 -12.98
CA ARG A 18 7.97 3.72 -14.07
C ARG A 18 6.58 4.40 -14.10
N ALA A 19 5.94 4.54 -12.95
CA ALA A 19 4.65 5.25 -12.85
C ALA A 19 4.80 6.72 -13.28
N ARG A 20 5.90 7.39 -12.92
CA ARG A 20 6.25 8.74 -13.41
C ARG A 20 6.47 8.80 -14.92
N ALA A 21 6.97 7.74 -15.51
CA ALA A 21 7.15 7.60 -16.97
C ALA A 21 5.85 7.20 -17.69
N ASN A 22 4.69 7.32 -17.01
CA ASN A 22 3.37 6.95 -17.53
C ASN A 22 3.23 5.46 -17.88
N ASP A 23 3.98 4.57 -17.21
CA ASP A 23 3.80 3.13 -17.31
C ASP A 23 2.48 2.75 -16.61
N GLN A 24 1.51 2.32 -17.41
CA GLN A 24 0.16 1.96 -16.97
C GLN A 24 0.16 0.77 -15.98
N ASP A 25 1.03 -0.22 -16.20
CA ASP A 25 1.12 -1.39 -15.33
C ASP A 25 1.69 -1.00 -13.97
N ALA A 26 2.73 -0.16 -13.96
CA ALA A 26 3.31 0.37 -12.73
C ALA A 26 2.29 1.21 -11.95
N TRP A 27 1.51 2.06 -12.64
CA TRP A 27 0.45 2.86 -12.03
C TRP A 27 -0.67 1.98 -11.46
N SER A 28 -1.13 0.98 -12.22
CA SER A 28 -2.16 0.04 -11.79
C SER A 28 -1.73 -0.73 -10.52
N ARG A 29 -0.47 -1.17 -10.49
CA ARG A 29 0.11 -1.84 -9.31
C ARG A 29 0.16 -0.91 -8.10
N LEU A 30 0.64 0.31 -8.27
CA LEU A 30 0.73 1.31 -7.21
C LEU A 30 -0.65 1.64 -6.65
N THR A 31 -1.63 1.86 -7.53
CA THR A 31 -3.03 2.10 -7.15
C THR A 31 -3.60 0.91 -6.38
N SER A 32 -3.44 -0.30 -6.90
CA SER A 32 -3.92 -1.51 -6.26
C SER A 32 -3.32 -1.70 -4.86
N LEU A 33 -2.02 -1.46 -4.72
CA LEU A 33 -1.30 -1.61 -3.45
C LEU A 33 -1.80 -0.64 -2.37
N TYR A 34 -2.03 0.62 -2.73
CA TYR A 34 -2.37 1.68 -1.77
C TYR A 34 -3.87 1.94 -1.62
N ARG A 35 -4.73 1.41 -2.50
CA ARG A 35 -6.19 1.60 -2.45
C ARG A 35 -6.82 1.24 -1.11
N PRO A 36 -6.51 0.08 -0.47
CA PRO A 36 -7.08 -0.26 0.84
C PRO A 36 -6.70 0.75 1.92
N LEU A 37 -5.48 1.28 1.87
CA LEU A 37 -4.99 2.27 2.82
C LEU A 37 -5.68 3.63 2.62
N VAL A 38 -5.82 4.11 1.38
CA VAL A 38 -6.56 5.35 1.07
C VAL A 38 -8.01 5.23 1.51
N ALA A 39 -8.68 4.11 1.20
CA ALA A 39 -10.05 3.85 1.64
C ALA A 39 -10.16 3.78 3.17
N PHE A 40 -9.16 3.24 3.86
CA PHE A 40 -9.08 3.27 5.32
C PHE A 40 -9.03 4.70 5.86
N TRP A 41 -8.16 5.57 5.30
CA TRP A 41 -8.08 6.98 5.70
C TRP A 41 -9.38 7.75 5.42
N CYS A 42 -10.03 7.51 4.27
CA CYS A 42 -11.33 8.12 3.96
C CYS A 42 -12.41 7.74 4.99
N ARG A 43 -12.50 6.45 5.36
CA ARG A 43 -13.43 5.97 6.39
C ARG A 43 -13.13 6.58 7.75
N ARG A 44 -11.85 6.65 8.12
CA ARG A 44 -11.42 7.27 9.37
C ARG A 44 -11.77 8.75 9.43
N ALA A 45 -11.67 9.47 8.32
CA ALA A 45 -12.10 10.85 8.17
C ALA A 45 -13.63 11.01 8.10
N ARG A 46 -14.38 9.97 8.48
CA ARG A 46 -15.85 9.94 8.51
C ARG A 46 -16.52 10.24 7.17
N SER A 47 -15.85 9.96 6.06
CA SER A 47 -16.52 9.96 4.75
C SER A 47 -17.66 8.94 4.76
N PRO A 48 -18.84 9.25 4.21
CA PRO A 48 -19.94 8.30 4.09
C PRO A 48 -19.48 7.05 3.33
N ALA A 49 -19.94 5.88 3.75
CA ALA A 49 -19.50 4.60 3.19
C ALA A 49 -19.70 4.52 1.67
N GLU A 50 -20.80 5.09 1.18
CA GLU A 50 -21.17 5.18 -0.23
C GLU A 50 -20.25 6.09 -1.05
N GLU A 51 -19.57 7.03 -0.40
CA GLU A 51 -18.73 8.05 -1.05
C GLU A 51 -17.22 7.72 -0.95
N VAL A 52 -16.85 6.73 -0.14
CA VAL A 52 -15.43 6.35 0.07
C VAL A 52 -14.76 6.00 -1.24
N GLU A 53 -15.46 5.31 -2.13
CA GLU A 53 -14.92 4.88 -3.41
C GLU A 53 -14.66 6.08 -4.33
N ASP A 54 -15.59 7.02 -4.41
CA ASP A 54 -15.47 8.23 -5.25
C ASP A 54 -14.32 9.11 -4.76
N VAL A 55 -14.22 9.33 -3.43
CA VAL A 55 -13.10 10.09 -2.84
C VAL A 55 -11.77 9.37 -3.08
N THR A 56 -11.75 8.04 -2.98
CA THR A 56 -10.56 7.24 -3.28
C THR A 56 -10.10 7.41 -4.72
N GLN A 57 -11.02 7.43 -5.69
CA GLN A 57 -10.71 7.70 -7.10
C GLN A 57 -10.16 9.12 -7.30
N GLU A 58 -10.76 10.14 -6.67
CA GLU A 58 -10.26 11.52 -6.72
C GLU A 58 -8.84 11.64 -6.15
N VAL A 59 -8.54 10.89 -5.07
CA VAL A 59 -7.18 10.82 -4.49
C VAL A 59 -6.18 10.30 -5.51
N PHE A 60 -6.48 9.19 -6.18
CA PHE A 60 -5.55 8.62 -7.16
C PHE A 60 -5.44 9.47 -8.42
N ALA A 61 -6.51 10.14 -8.86
CA ALA A 61 -6.44 11.11 -9.93
C ALA A 61 -5.52 12.29 -9.59
N ALA A 62 -5.65 12.84 -8.38
CA ALA A 62 -4.77 13.90 -7.89
C ALA A 62 -3.31 13.42 -7.72
N ALA A 63 -3.13 12.18 -7.24
CA ALA A 63 -1.81 11.58 -7.12
C ALA A 63 -1.16 11.37 -8.49
N ALA A 64 -1.89 10.91 -9.50
CA ALA A 64 -1.38 10.78 -10.87
C ALA A 64 -0.89 12.13 -11.42
N ALA A 65 -1.68 13.18 -11.25
CA ALA A 65 -1.33 14.52 -11.68
C ALA A 65 -0.11 15.10 -10.94
N GLY A 66 0.03 14.79 -9.65
CA GLY A 66 1.11 15.29 -8.79
C GLY A 66 2.39 14.46 -8.77
N LEU A 67 2.37 13.22 -9.27
CA LEU A 67 3.47 12.25 -9.13
C LEU A 67 4.78 12.74 -9.73
N GLY A 68 4.71 13.49 -10.84
CA GLY A 68 5.88 14.10 -11.48
C GLY A 68 6.63 15.10 -10.58
N ALA A 69 5.92 15.77 -9.69
CA ALA A 69 6.47 16.75 -8.75
C ALA A 69 6.88 16.14 -7.39
N PHE A 70 6.45 14.92 -7.10
CA PHE A 70 6.83 14.25 -5.85
C PHE A 70 8.34 14.06 -5.75
N ARG A 71 8.94 14.47 -4.64
CA ARG A 71 10.37 14.32 -4.32
C ARG A 71 10.53 13.70 -2.94
N ARG A 72 11.65 13.04 -2.73
CA ARG A 72 12.09 12.49 -1.43
C ARG A 72 13.38 13.21 -1.05
N ASP A 73 13.27 14.48 -0.71
CA ASP A 73 14.43 15.35 -0.51
C ASP A 73 14.85 15.43 0.96
N ARG A 74 13.98 14.95 1.88
CA ARG A 74 14.20 14.99 3.33
C ARG A 74 14.09 13.62 3.96
N PRO A 75 14.86 13.35 5.05
CA PRO A 75 14.62 12.18 5.88
C PRO A 75 13.17 12.16 6.37
N GLY A 76 12.49 11.04 6.18
CA GLY A 76 11.07 10.89 6.52
C GLY A 76 10.09 11.15 5.38
N ASP A 77 10.54 11.72 4.24
CA ASP A 77 9.70 11.83 3.06
C ASP A 77 9.39 10.43 2.52
N SER A 78 8.12 10.07 2.47
CA SER A 78 7.66 8.80 1.93
C SER A 78 6.50 8.99 0.97
N PHE A 79 6.36 8.07 0.02
CA PHE A 79 5.20 8.08 -0.89
C PHE A 79 3.89 7.96 -0.10
N ARG A 80 3.87 7.14 0.95
CA ARG A 80 2.74 7.00 1.87
C ARG A 80 2.35 8.33 2.52
N GLY A 81 3.32 9.04 3.08
CA GLY A 81 3.10 10.36 3.71
C GLY A 81 2.57 11.40 2.73
N TRP A 82 3.13 11.43 1.51
CA TRP A 82 2.66 12.30 0.45
C TRP A 82 1.23 11.95 0.00
N LEU A 83 0.91 10.66 -0.19
CA LEU A 83 -0.42 10.19 -0.55
C LEU A 83 -1.45 10.49 0.54
N ARG A 84 -1.06 10.40 1.83
CA ARG A 84 -1.88 10.80 2.97
C ARG A 84 -2.24 12.29 2.91
N GLY A 85 -1.28 13.15 2.58
CA GLY A 85 -1.52 14.58 2.38
C GLY A 85 -2.54 14.86 1.27
N ILE A 86 -2.44 14.14 0.15
CA ILE A 86 -3.42 14.22 -0.94
C ILE A 86 -4.80 13.76 -0.45
N THR A 87 -4.86 12.61 0.26
CA THR A 87 -6.12 12.08 0.79
C THR A 87 -6.80 13.09 1.70
N ARG A 88 -6.07 13.70 2.63
CA ARG A 88 -6.59 14.76 3.50
C ARG A 88 -7.19 15.90 2.68
N ASN A 89 -6.49 16.37 1.66
CA ASN A 89 -6.97 17.47 0.83
C ASN A 89 -8.25 17.10 0.06
N GLN A 90 -8.34 15.90 -0.52
CA GLN A 90 -9.53 15.46 -1.25
C GLN A 90 -10.73 15.26 -0.31
N VAL A 91 -10.52 14.71 0.88
CA VAL A 91 -11.57 14.61 1.90
C VAL A 91 -12.09 16.00 2.31
N LEU A 92 -11.20 16.97 2.54
CA LEU A 92 -11.59 18.36 2.84
C LEU A 92 -12.40 18.99 1.70
N LEU A 93 -11.97 18.79 0.45
CA LEU A 93 -12.68 19.27 -0.74
C LEU A 93 -14.07 18.62 -0.85
N TYR A 94 -14.16 17.32 -0.61
CA TYR A 94 -15.43 16.60 -0.59
C TYR A 94 -16.41 17.22 0.43
N PHE A 95 -15.98 17.42 1.68
CA PHE A 95 -16.83 18.04 2.69
C PHE A 95 -17.24 19.45 2.33
N ARG A 96 -16.33 20.29 1.79
CA ARG A 96 -16.66 21.66 1.35
C ARG A 96 -17.71 21.67 0.22
N ARG A 97 -17.59 20.78 -0.78
CA ARG A 97 -18.56 20.68 -1.89
C ARG A 97 -19.94 20.24 -1.41
N ASN A 98 -20.00 19.45 -0.34
CA ASN A 98 -21.24 18.88 0.18
C ASN A 98 -21.87 19.67 1.33
N GLN A 99 -21.24 20.77 1.79
CA GLN A 99 -21.79 21.64 2.85
C GLN A 99 -23.15 22.30 2.48
N GLY A 100 -23.52 22.34 1.20
CA GLY A 100 -24.79 22.89 0.73
C GLY A 100 -25.90 21.85 0.46
N ARG A 101 -25.63 20.56 0.60
CA ARG A 101 -26.64 19.52 0.37
C ARG A 101 -27.36 19.17 1.68
N PRO A 102 -28.71 19.19 1.72
CA PRO A 102 -29.44 18.78 2.90
C PRO A 102 -29.13 17.32 3.23
N ARG A 103 -28.41 17.08 4.33
CA ARG A 103 -28.31 15.75 4.93
C ARG A 103 -29.52 15.55 5.85
N PRO A 104 -30.06 14.32 5.97
CA PRO A 104 -31.24 14.07 6.82
C PRO A 104 -30.99 14.25 8.33
N VAL A 105 -29.82 14.72 8.78
CA VAL A 105 -29.53 14.96 10.21
C VAL A 105 -28.75 16.28 10.38
N GLY A 106 -29.40 17.26 11.01
CA GLY A 106 -28.89 18.43 11.73
C GLY A 106 -27.69 19.22 11.14
N GLY A 107 -27.96 20.40 10.64
CA GLY A 107 -27.06 21.27 9.87
C GLY A 107 -25.92 22.03 10.58
N SER A 108 -25.62 21.81 11.88
CA SER A 108 -24.48 22.46 12.57
C SER A 108 -23.22 21.59 12.66
N VAL A 109 -23.34 20.31 12.39
CA VAL A 109 -22.27 19.30 12.56
C VAL A 109 -21.18 19.38 11.46
N ALA A 110 -21.48 19.96 10.30
CA ALA A 110 -20.57 19.96 9.17
C ALA A 110 -19.37 20.91 9.33
N LEU A 111 -19.55 22.04 10.01
CA LEU A 111 -18.45 23.02 10.23
C LEU A 111 -17.53 22.57 11.37
N GLU A 112 -18.10 21.99 12.43
CA GLU A 112 -17.35 21.38 13.54
C GLU A 112 -16.57 20.14 13.06
N GLN A 113 -17.13 19.35 12.13
CA GLN A 113 -16.44 18.18 11.54
C GLN A 113 -15.21 18.52 10.72
N VAL A 114 -15.10 19.74 10.15
CA VAL A 114 -13.88 20.17 9.44
C VAL A 114 -12.78 20.60 10.43
N GLN A 115 -13.16 21.09 11.61
CA GLN A 115 -12.21 21.43 12.68
C GLN A 115 -11.80 20.19 13.50
N ASP A 116 -12.70 19.22 13.63
CA ASP A 116 -12.47 17.94 14.32
C ASP A 116 -12.12 16.78 13.39
N LEU A 117 -11.69 17.06 12.13
CA LEU A 117 -11.08 15.98 11.34
C LEU A 117 -9.94 15.39 12.18
N PRO A 118 -10.04 14.12 12.62
CA PRO A 118 -8.96 13.49 13.34
C PRO A 118 -7.68 13.78 12.60
N ASP A 119 -6.66 14.22 13.31
CA ASP A 119 -5.37 14.44 12.69
C ASP A 119 -5.01 13.14 11.96
N LEU A 120 -5.15 13.16 10.61
CA LEU A 120 -4.73 12.06 9.77
C LEU A 120 -3.21 11.85 9.85
N LEU A 121 -2.53 12.71 10.62
CA LEU A 121 -1.17 12.56 11.08
C LEU A 121 -1.23 11.58 12.26
N ALA A 122 -1.09 10.30 11.96
CA ALA A 122 -1.27 9.19 12.87
C ALA A 122 -0.43 9.28 14.14
N GLU A 123 -1.04 8.85 15.23
CA GLU A 123 -0.28 8.35 16.36
C GLU A 123 0.57 7.12 15.95
N PRO A 124 1.74 6.87 16.58
CA PRO A 124 2.64 5.78 16.19
C PRO A 124 1.98 4.40 16.10
N ALA A 125 0.98 4.12 16.96
CA ALA A 125 0.21 2.88 16.94
C ALA A 125 -0.63 2.68 15.66
N GLU A 126 -1.00 3.78 14.99
CA GLU A 126 -1.76 3.75 13.75
C GLU A 126 -0.85 3.52 12.55
N GLU A 127 0.38 3.95 12.63
CA GLU A 127 1.39 3.72 11.61
C GLU A 127 1.64 2.22 11.38
N GLU A 128 1.70 1.42 12.44
CA GLU A 128 1.82 -0.03 12.34
C GLU A 128 0.58 -0.67 11.68
N ALA A 129 -0.62 -0.21 12.01
CA ALA A 129 -1.86 -0.70 11.40
C ALA A 129 -1.92 -0.37 9.90
N GLU A 130 -1.50 0.84 9.51
CA GLU A 130 -1.45 1.26 8.11
C GLU A 130 -0.44 0.45 7.30
N VAL A 131 0.76 0.29 7.84
CA VAL A 131 1.79 -0.54 7.24
C VAL A 131 1.28 -1.97 7.09
N SER A 132 0.63 -2.54 8.10
CA SER A 132 0.05 -3.89 8.06
C SER A 132 -1.02 -4.04 6.97
N LEU A 133 -1.81 -3.01 6.69
CA LEU A 133 -2.81 -3.04 5.61
C LEU A 133 -2.14 -3.16 4.24
N VAL A 134 -1.12 -2.34 3.99
CA VAL A 134 -0.39 -2.37 2.72
C VAL A 134 0.34 -3.70 2.54
N TYR A 135 0.99 -4.20 3.60
CA TYR A 135 1.64 -5.52 3.60
C TYR A 135 0.69 -6.65 3.26
N ARG A 136 -0.45 -6.69 3.94
CA ARG A 136 -1.46 -7.73 3.74
C ARG A 136 -1.92 -7.77 2.30
N HIS A 137 -2.17 -6.59 1.73
CA HIS A 137 -2.59 -6.48 0.35
C HIS A 137 -1.49 -6.86 -0.65
N ALA A 138 -0.26 -6.47 -0.39
CA ALA A 138 0.90 -6.90 -1.19
C ALA A 138 1.06 -8.43 -1.18
N VAL A 139 0.91 -9.05 -0.01
CA VAL A 139 0.95 -10.52 0.14
C VAL A 139 -0.17 -11.20 -0.67
N GLU A 140 -1.39 -10.66 -0.64
CA GLU A 140 -2.53 -11.17 -1.40
C GLU A 140 -2.31 -11.05 -2.92
N GLN A 141 -1.77 -9.93 -3.39
CA GLN A 141 -1.44 -9.74 -4.80
C GLN A 141 -0.36 -10.72 -5.27
N VAL A 142 0.73 -10.83 -4.52
CA VAL A 142 1.83 -11.72 -4.83
C VAL A 142 1.38 -13.19 -4.80
N ARG A 143 0.45 -13.55 -3.89
CA ARG A 143 -0.14 -14.89 -3.86
C ARG A 143 -0.74 -15.29 -5.20
N GLY A 144 -1.48 -14.37 -5.84
CA GLY A 144 -2.12 -14.61 -7.12
C GLY A 144 -1.15 -14.87 -8.29
N GLU A 145 0.11 -14.50 -8.14
CA GLU A 145 1.16 -14.69 -9.17
C GLU A 145 1.82 -16.08 -9.12
N PHE A 146 1.58 -16.85 -8.06
CA PHE A 146 2.21 -18.15 -7.85
C PHE A 146 1.21 -19.29 -7.85
N GLU A 147 1.66 -20.44 -8.38
CA GLU A 147 0.94 -21.67 -8.21
C GLU A 147 0.75 -22.01 -6.73
N GLN A 148 -0.40 -22.58 -6.38
CA GLN A 148 -0.76 -22.93 -4.99
C GLN A 148 0.36 -23.72 -4.28
N ARG A 149 0.96 -24.69 -4.96
CA ARG A 149 2.06 -25.50 -4.41
C ARG A 149 3.29 -24.66 -4.01
N THR A 150 3.66 -23.67 -4.84
CA THR A 150 4.80 -22.78 -4.54
C THR A 150 4.48 -21.90 -3.36
N TRP A 151 3.25 -21.40 -3.28
CA TRP A 151 2.77 -20.60 -2.17
C TRP A 151 2.73 -21.38 -0.85
N ASP A 152 2.22 -22.63 -0.86
CA ASP A 152 2.16 -23.50 0.32
C ASP A 152 3.55 -23.81 0.87
N ILE A 153 4.53 -24.06 0.00
CA ILE A 153 5.93 -24.24 0.40
C ILE A 153 6.45 -22.99 1.11
N PHE A 154 6.20 -21.80 0.55
CA PHE A 154 6.59 -20.53 1.14
C PHE A 154 5.93 -20.35 2.51
N TRP A 155 4.62 -20.54 2.58
CA TRP A 155 3.83 -20.36 3.80
C TRP A 155 4.33 -21.23 4.94
N ARG A 156 4.45 -22.52 4.68
CA ARG A 156 4.93 -23.50 5.67
C ARG A 156 6.34 -23.21 6.16
N THR A 157 7.24 -22.81 5.25
CA THR A 157 8.64 -22.56 5.63
C THR A 157 8.86 -21.22 6.31
N VAL A 158 8.06 -20.16 6.00
CA VAL A 158 8.29 -18.81 6.49
C VAL A 158 7.35 -18.45 7.62
N ILE A 159 6.07 -18.79 7.49
CA ILE A 159 5.03 -18.40 8.46
C ILE A 159 4.90 -19.45 9.55
N GLU A 160 4.86 -20.75 9.17
CA GLU A 160 4.73 -21.86 10.13
C GLU A 160 6.09 -22.31 10.68
N GLY A 161 7.22 -21.85 10.12
CA GLY A 161 8.56 -22.13 10.61
C GLY A 161 9.03 -23.58 10.39
N ILE A 162 8.35 -24.35 9.53
CA ILE A 162 8.68 -25.76 9.25
C ILE A 162 10.00 -25.83 8.47
N SER A 163 10.84 -26.79 8.85
CA SER A 163 12.14 -26.94 8.19
C SER A 163 11.99 -27.31 6.70
N PRO A 164 12.89 -26.82 5.81
CA PRO A 164 12.84 -27.17 4.39
C PRO A 164 12.93 -28.69 4.12
N ALA A 165 13.54 -29.46 5.01
CA ALA A 165 13.62 -30.94 4.90
C ALA A 165 12.24 -31.57 5.16
N ALA A 166 11.55 -31.16 6.23
CA ALA A 166 10.24 -31.66 6.58
C ALA A 166 9.19 -31.30 5.52
N VAL A 167 9.20 -30.05 5.03
CA VAL A 167 8.31 -29.63 3.93
C VAL A 167 8.58 -30.41 2.64
N ALA A 168 9.86 -30.70 2.36
CA ALA A 168 10.22 -31.50 1.18
C ALA A 168 9.70 -32.92 1.24
N GLU A 169 9.78 -33.58 2.40
CA GLU A 169 9.24 -34.93 2.63
C GLU A 169 7.72 -34.93 2.46
N GLU A 170 7.02 -34.01 3.14
CA GLU A 170 5.56 -33.94 3.11
C GLU A 170 5.00 -33.64 1.72
N MET A 171 5.67 -32.74 0.98
CA MET A 171 5.24 -32.32 -0.37
C MET A 171 5.86 -33.15 -1.50
N HIS A 172 6.52 -34.27 -1.17
CA HIS A 172 7.18 -35.15 -2.15
C HIS A 172 8.08 -34.39 -3.13
N THR A 173 9.00 -33.59 -2.59
CA THR A 173 9.96 -32.78 -3.37
C THR A 173 11.34 -32.80 -2.72
N THR A 174 12.25 -31.96 -3.19
CA THR A 174 13.61 -31.88 -2.63
C THR A 174 13.77 -30.62 -1.74
N PRO A 175 14.60 -30.66 -0.70
CA PRO A 175 14.90 -29.48 0.11
C PRO A 175 15.48 -28.31 -0.71
N ALA A 176 16.13 -28.59 -1.83
CA ALA A 176 16.63 -27.59 -2.77
C ALA A 176 15.46 -26.89 -3.49
N ALA A 177 14.46 -27.65 -3.98
CA ALA A 177 13.28 -27.08 -4.60
C ALA A 177 12.46 -26.22 -3.62
N VAL A 178 12.34 -26.67 -2.35
CA VAL A 178 11.70 -25.89 -1.27
C VAL A 178 12.43 -24.56 -1.06
N ARG A 179 13.75 -24.55 -0.96
CA ARG A 179 14.52 -23.30 -0.82
C ARG A 179 14.36 -22.37 -2.02
N GLN A 180 14.32 -22.93 -3.25
CA GLN A 180 14.09 -22.13 -4.46
C GLN A 180 12.68 -21.51 -4.49
N ALA A 181 11.65 -22.27 -4.16
CA ALA A 181 10.27 -21.77 -4.08
C ALA A 181 10.17 -20.62 -3.06
N LYS A 182 10.68 -20.83 -1.83
CA LYS A 182 10.77 -19.79 -0.80
C LYS A 182 11.46 -18.53 -1.31
N SER A 183 12.65 -18.68 -1.94
CA SER A 183 13.43 -17.54 -2.43
C SER A 183 12.71 -16.76 -3.52
N ARG A 184 11.98 -17.45 -4.42
CA ARG A 184 11.20 -16.79 -5.48
C ARG A 184 10.09 -15.92 -4.88
N VAL A 185 9.31 -16.45 -3.95
CA VAL A 185 8.22 -15.71 -3.31
C VAL A 185 8.76 -14.54 -2.49
N LEU A 186 9.80 -14.75 -1.66
CA LEU A 186 10.43 -13.68 -0.88
C LEU A 186 10.98 -12.56 -1.77
N ARG A 187 11.63 -12.92 -2.88
CA ARG A 187 12.13 -11.92 -3.83
C ARG A 187 11.00 -11.09 -4.43
N ARG A 188 9.91 -11.75 -4.80
CA ARG A 188 8.75 -11.07 -5.38
C ARG A 188 8.05 -10.17 -4.35
N LEU A 189 7.87 -10.65 -3.11
CA LEU A 189 7.36 -9.82 -2.01
C LEU A 189 8.27 -8.62 -1.74
N LYS A 190 9.60 -8.82 -1.72
CA LYS A 190 10.55 -7.72 -1.55
C LYS A 190 10.46 -6.69 -2.69
N GLN A 191 10.22 -7.14 -3.93
CA GLN A 191 10.00 -6.25 -5.06
C GLN A 191 8.71 -5.45 -4.94
N GLU A 192 7.64 -6.06 -4.42
CA GLU A 192 6.36 -5.38 -4.24
C GLU A 192 6.38 -4.42 -3.03
N MET A 193 6.99 -4.86 -1.93
CA MET A 193 6.98 -4.14 -0.66
C MET A 193 8.13 -3.16 -0.46
N GLY A 194 9.14 -3.17 -1.34
CA GLY A 194 10.35 -2.36 -1.17
C GLY A 194 10.09 -0.85 -1.03
N GLU A 195 8.94 -0.37 -1.46
CA GLU A 195 8.53 1.04 -1.32
C GLU A 195 7.67 1.30 -0.07
N VAL A 196 7.19 0.26 0.58
CA VAL A 196 6.34 0.36 1.78
C VAL A 196 7.18 0.44 3.04
N LEU A 197 8.42 -0.06 2.98
CA LEU A 197 9.33 -0.22 4.11
C LEU A 197 10.24 0.99 4.38
N GLU A 198 10.24 1.97 3.49
CA GLU A 198 10.97 3.22 3.63
C GLU A 198 9.97 4.40 3.76
#